data_621d233e51a7d3e918f1432a437380a7
#
_entry.id   621d233e51a7d3e918f1432a437380a7
#
_cell.length_a   1.000
_cell.length_b   1.000
_cell.length_c   1.000
_cell.angle_alpha   90.00
_cell.angle_beta   90.00
_cell.angle_gamma   90.00
#
_symmetry.space_group_name_H-M   'P 1'
#
loop_
_entity.id
_entity.type
_entity.pdbx_description
1 polymer ?
#
loop_
_entity_poly.entity_id
_entity_poly.type
_entity_poly.pdbx_seq_one_letter_code
_entity_poly.pdbx_strand_id
1 'polypeptide(L)'
;MNLKKILLTCIAVAAASVYAQKPVLKIAYSDWPGWTAWEIADKKGFFKKHDANVKLEWFDYGPSMDAFAAKQVDAVGVANGDAMMMNATGARNSIILINDYSNGNDKIIGAPGINSVKDLKGKKVGVEIGCLSHALLINALTKNGLKESDITLVNMPTHQAVQTLESGEVSAVVAWVPHSVNALEVIKGSKEIYTSANEPGIIYDVLAVSQESLMKNKAEWQKVVAAWYDVIDFLNDPKNKDEAVKILAARVGISEKKYATFMGGTRFLTAEEASARFKKGSGYSSIYGSSKNVDAFFVKNKVYDKSVNVDRYIIPSFTETFLKTK
;
A
#
# COMPACT_ATOMS: atom_id res chain seq x y z
N MET A 1 -75.51 -13.32 41.03
CA MET A 1 -75.22 -12.28 40.04
C MET A 1 -73.69 -12.06 40.05
N ASN A 2 -73.01 -12.76 39.15
CA ASN A 2 -71.52 -12.87 39.18
C ASN A 2 -70.89 -11.87 38.23
N LEU A 3 -70.15 -10.89 38.79
CA LEU A 3 -69.29 -10.02 38.01
C LEU A 3 -67.95 -10.71 37.76
N LYS A 4 -67.67 -11.07 36.52
CA LYS A 4 -66.37 -11.55 36.09
C LYS A 4 -65.42 -10.33 36.01
N LYS A 5 -64.40 -10.33 36.84
CA LYS A 5 -63.27 -9.43 36.71
C LYS A 5 -62.39 -9.87 35.56
N ILE A 6 -62.34 -9.09 34.51
CA ILE A 6 -61.36 -9.25 33.41
C ILE A 6 -60.07 -8.57 33.83
N LEU A 7 -59.06 -9.38 34.09
CA LEU A 7 -57.69 -8.90 34.37
C LEU A 7 -57.00 -8.67 33.03
N LEU A 8 -56.82 -7.40 32.62
CA LEU A 8 -55.99 -7.04 31.46
C LEU A 8 -54.53 -7.11 31.87
N THR A 9 -53.83 -8.15 31.45
CA THR A 9 -52.39 -8.25 31.61
C THR A 9 -51.73 -7.50 30.45
N CYS A 10 -51.23 -6.31 30.70
CA CYS A 10 -50.37 -5.57 29.74
C CYS A 10 -49.03 -6.25 29.70
N ILE A 11 -48.78 -7.02 28.63
CA ILE A 11 -47.43 -7.52 28.27
C ILE A 11 -46.67 -6.33 27.69
N ALA A 12 -45.80 -5.69 28.47
CA ALA A 12 -44.82 -4.77 27.98
C ALA A 12 -43.73 -5.57 27.22
N VAL A 13 -43.81 -5.56 25.91
CA VAL A 13 -42.70 -6.05 25.06
C VAL A 13 -41.60 -5.01 25.15
N ALA A 14 -40.63 -5.25 26.01
CA ALA A 14 -39.38 -4.50 26.00
C ALA A 14 -38.64 -4.87 24.72
N ALA A 15 -38.72 -4.01 23.69
CA ALA A 15 -37.85 -4.07 22.53
C ALA A 15 -36.43 -3.80 22.99
N ALA A 16 -35.71 -4.85 23.38
CA ALA A 16 -34.27 -4.76 23.55
C ALA A 16 -33.69 -4.44 22.17
N SER A 17 -33.33 -3.19 21.95
CA SER A 17 -32.51 -2.78 20.83
C SER A 17 -31.19 -3.54 20.96
N VAL A 18 -31.07 -4.64 20.27
CA VAL A 18 -29.77 -5.32 20.08
C VAL A 18 -28.91 -4.33 19.32
N TYR A 19 -28.12 -3.55 20.03
CA TYR A 19 -27.04 -2.79 19.41
C TYR A 19 -26.12 -3.83 18.80
N ALA A 20 -26.25 -4.07 17.50
CA ALA A 20 -25.31 -4.88 16.77
C ALA A 20 -23.91 -4.31 17.01
N GLN A 21 -23.06 -5.10 17.63
CA GLN A 21 -21.69 -4.69 17.89
C GLN A 21 -21.05 -4.31 16.55
N LYS A 22 -20.48 -3.09 16.48
CA LYS A 22 -19.83 -2.62 15.25
C LYS A 22 -18.75 -3.60 14.82
N PRO A 23 -18.69 -3.93 13.54
CA PRO A 23 -17.65 -4.83 13.06
C PRO A 23 -16.27 -4.24 13.32
N VAL A 24 -15.33 -5.07 13.74
CA VAL A 24 -13.92 -4.71 13.79
C VAL A 24 -13.35 -4.90 12.41
N LEU A 25 -12.92 -3.83 11.76
CA LEU A 25 -12.26 -3.88 10.45
C LEU A 25 -10.76 -4.10 10.66
N LYS A 26 -10.23 -5.21 10.19
CA LYS A 26 -8.82 -5.55 10.30
C LYS A 26 -8.06 -5.10 9.06
N ILE A 27 -7.02 -4.29 9.24
CA ILE A 27 -6.16 -3.79 8.17
C ILE A 27 -4.75 -4.32 8.38
N ALA A 28 -4.27 -5.16 7.45
CA ALA A 28 -2.87 -5.56 7.40
C ALA A 28 -2.02 -4.48 6.73
N TYR A 29 -0.81 -4.27 7.26
CA TYR A 29 0.15 -3.31 6.71
C TYR A 29 1.58 -3.69 7.10
N SER A 30 2.55 -3.12 6.38
CA SER A 30 3.99 -3.34 6.62
C SER A 30 4.75 -2.01 6.77
N ASP A 31 6.05 -2.03 6.61
CA ASP A 31 6.99 -0.94 6.93
C ASP A 31 7.04 0.23 5.93
N TRP A 32 6.28 0.18 4.83
CA TRP A 32 6.21 1.31 3.90
C TRP A 32 5.65 2.58 4.57
N PRO A 33 6.24 3.77 4.33
CA PRO A 33 5.81 5.00 4.99
C PRO A 33 4.33 5.34 4.80
N GLY A 34 3.77 5.11 3.62
CA GLY A 34 2.37 5.35 3.33
C GLY A 34 1.43 4.45 4.10
N TRP A 35 1.85 3.24 4.45
CA TRP A 35 1.02 2.33 5.24
C TRP A 35 1.24 2.48 6.72
N THR A 36 2.48 2.74 7.18
CA THR A 36 2.73 3.05 8.60
C THR A 36 2.01 4.32 9.05
N ALA A 37 1.62 5.20 8.13
CA ALA A 37 0.82 6.39 8.43
C ALA A 37 -0.54 6.09 9.09
N TRP A 38 -1.07 4.86 8.97
CA TRP A 38 -2.23 4.40 9.73
C TRP A 38 -2.02 4.47 11.25
N GLU A 39 -0.77 4.37 11.74
CA GLU A 39 -0.45 4.56 13.16
C GLU A 39 -0.81 5.96 13.66
N ILE A 40 -0.74 6.96 12.80
CA ILE A 40 -1.18 8.32 13.15
C ILE A 40 -2.69 8.31 13.40
N ALA A 41 -3.47 7.62 12.55
CA ALA A 41 -4.92 7.50 12.75
C ALA A 41 -5.26 6.87 14.11
N ASP A 42 -4.53 5.83 14.50
CA ASP A 42 -4.69 5.16 15.79
C ASP A 42 -4.27 6.08 16.95
N LYS A 43 -3.04 6.57 16.93
CA LYS A 43 -2.44 7.38 18.02
C LYS A 43 -3.12 8.71 18.23
N LYS A 44 -3.61 9.36 17.16
CA LYS A 44 -4.34 10.64 17.24
C LYS A 44 -5.84 10.45 17.42
N GLY A 45 -6.32 9.20 17.45
CA GLY A 45 -7.73 8.89 17.68
C GLY A 45 -8.63 9.23 16.49
N PHE A 46 -8.11 9.31 15.25
CA PHE A 46 -8.90 9.65 14.07
C PHE A 46 -9.92 8.57 13.73
N PHE A 47 -9.61 7.29 13.96
CA PHE A 47 -10.61 6.23 13.85
C PHE A 47 -11.79 6.47 14.82
N LYS A 48 -11.50 6.81 16.08
CA LYS A 48 -12.51 7.12 17.07
C LYS A 48 -13.32 8.37 16.71
N LYS A 49 -12.67 9.42 16.20
CA LYS A 49 -13.32 10.65 15.71
C LYS A 49 -14.40 10.35 14.68
N HIS A 50 -14.13 9.41 13.76
CA HIS A 50 -15.07 8.99 12.71
C HIS A 50 -15.93 7.79 13.13
N ASP A 51 -15.88 7.37 14.39
CA ASP A 51 -16.65 6.24 14.89
C ASP A 51 -16.37 4.94 14.10
N ALA A 52 -15.14 4.77 13.61
CA ALA A 52 -14.65 3.56 12.95
C ALA A 52 -13.99 2.63 13.97
N ASN A 53 -14.31 1.33 13.91
CA ASN A 53 -13.71 0.31 14.76
C ASN A 53 -12.68 -0.48 13.95
N VAL A 54 -11.42 -0.06 14.06
CA VAL A 54 -10.30 -0.59 13.25
C VAL A 54 -9.29 -1.29 14.14
N LYS A 55 -8.77 -2.43 13.67
CA LYS A 55 -7.61 -3.10 14.22
C LYS A 55 -6.51 -3.13 13.17
N LEU A 56 -5.38 -2.49 13.46
CA LEU A 56 -4.19 -2.53 12.63
C LEU A 56 -3.38 -3.80 12.94
N GLU A 57 -3.00 -4.55 11.92
CA GLU A 57 -2.26 -5.80 12.04
C GLU A 57 -0.96 -5.71 11.23
N TRP A 58 0.17 -5.78 11.93
CA TRP A 58 1.49 -5.71 11.30
C TRP A 58 1.92 -7.06 10.73
N PHE A 59 2.44 -7.02 9.50
CA PHE A 59 3.04 -8.15 8.82
C PHE A 59 4.24 -7.68 8.00
N ASP A 60 5.13 -8.59 7.63
CA ASP A 60 6.00 -8.37 6.49
C ASP A 60 5.16 -8.30 5.20
N TYR A 61 5.68 -7.66 4.16
CA TYR A 61 4.90 -7.33 2.96
C TYR A 61 4.24 -8.54 2.30
N GLY A 62 5.01 -9.57 1.91
CA GLY A 62 4.48 -10.81 1.33
C GLY A 62 3.45 -11.50 2.24
N PRO A 63 3.80 -11.80 3.51
CA PRO A 63 2.87 -12.35 4.50
C PRO A 63 1.59 -11.54 4.71
N SER A 64 1.58 -10.21 4.51
CA SER A 64 0.36 -9.41 4.60
C SER A 64 -0.67 -9.78 3.51
N MET A 65 -0.19 -10.04 2.30
CA MET A 65 -1.02 -10.50 1.17
C MET A 65 -1.54 -11.92 1.40
N ASP A 66 -0.71 -12.80 1.98
CA ASP A 66 -1.11 -14.17 2.35
C ASP A 66 -2.21 -14.15 3.41
N ALA A 67 -2.06 -13.32 4.46
CA ALA A 67 -3.08 -13.14 5.49
C ALA A 67 -4.40 -12.63 4.91
N PHE A 68 -4.35 -11.71 3.93
CA PHE A 68 -5.53 -11.24 3.21
C PHE A 68 -6.16 -12.36 2.37
N ALA A 69 -5.38 -13.10 1.60
CA ALA A 69 -5.86 -14.23 0.78
C ALA A 69 -6.51 -15.32 1.66
N ALA A 70 -5.95 -15.56 2.85
CA ALA A 70 -6.50 -16.48 3.86
C ALA A 70 -7.70 -15.90 4.64
N LYS A 71 -8.16 -14.66 4.31
CA LYS A 71 -9.28 -13.97 4.98
C LYS A 71 -9.08 -13.74 6.49
N GLN A 72 -7.84 -13.62 6.94
CA GLN A 72 -7.52 -13.30 8.33
C GLN A 72 -7.70 -11.81 8.62
N VAL A 73 -7.62 -10.98 7.57
CA VAL A 73 -7.83 -9.53 7.60
C VAL A 73 -8.84 -9.11 6.52
N ASP A 74 -9.47 -7.95 6.70
CA ASP A 74 -10.48 -7.39 5.80
C ASP A 74 -9.88 -6.57 4.66
N ALA A 75 -8.74 -5.95 4.94
CA ALA A 75 -8.02 -5.09 4.01
C ALA A 75 -6.52 -5.20 4.20
N VAL A 76 -5.79 -4.76 3.18
CA VAL A 76 -4.33 -4.76 3.19
C VAL A 76 -3.80 -3.52 2.47
N GLY A 77 -2.74 -2.92 3.03
CA GLY A 77 -1.91 -1.91 2.37
C GLY A 77 -0.98 -2.61 1.38
N VAL A 78 -1.15 -2.35 0.09
CA VAL A 78 -0.36 -2.96 -0.98
C VAL A 78 -0.12 -1.98 -2.13
N ALA A 79 0.89 -2.25 -2.95
CA ALA A 79 1.06 -1.55 -4.21
C ALA A 79 -0.05 -1.92 -5.22
N ASN A 80 -0.42 -0.98 -6.08
CA ASN A 80 -1.56 -1.15 -7.00
C ASN A 80 -1.40 -2.35 -7.95
N GLY A 81 -0.17 -2.65 -8.38
CA GLY A 81 0.13 -3.83 -9.21
C GLY A 81 -0.09 -5.13 -8.45
N ASP A 82 0.33 -5.18 -7.19
CA ASP A 82 0.18 -6.37 -6.36
C ASP A 82 -1.29 -6.60 -5.98
N ALA A 83 -2.09 -5.53 -5.80
CA ALA A 83 -3.54 -5.65 -5.69
C ALA A 83 -4.17 -6.28 -6.95
N MET A 84 -3.65 -5.97 -8.15
CA MET A 84 -4.10 -6.61 -9.40
C MET A 84 -3.68 -8.08 -9.46
N MET A 85 -2.45 -8.42 -9.09
CA MET A 85 -1.97 -9.79 -9.01
C MET A 85 -2.82 -10.62 -8.04
N MET A 86 -3.15 -10.10 -6.87
CA MET A 86 -4.04 -10.74 -5.90
C MET A 86 -5.44 -11.01 -6.51
N ASN A 87 -6.01 -10.07 -7.28
CA ASN A 87 -7.26 -10.28 -7.99
C ASN A 87 -7.16 -11.38 -9.05
N ALA A 88 -6.05 -11.44 -9.80
CA ALA A 88 -5.79 -12.45 -10.82
C ALA A 88 -5.68 -13.86 -10.22
N THR A 89 -5.13 -13.97 -9.01
CA THR A 89 -4.90 -15.25 -8.29
C THR A 89 -6.05 -15.66 -7.37
N GLY A 90 -7.14 -14.88 -7.33
CA GLY A 90 -8.36 -15.23 -6.60
C GLY A 90 -8.58 -14.53 -5.26
N ALA A 91 -7.60 -13.81 -4.74
CA ALA A 91 -7.74 -12.96 -3.54
C ALA A 91 -8.45 -11.64 -3.90
N ARG A 92 -9.76 -11.74 -4.14
CA ARG A 92 -10.59 -10.66 -4.69
C ARG A 92 -10.64 -9.46 -3.76
N ASN A 93 -10.19 -8.33 -4.27
CA ASN A 93 -10.16 -7.05 -3.56
C ASN A 93 -10.68 -5.90 -4.43
N SER A 94 -10.90 -4.76 -3.78
CA SER A 94 -11.20 -3.48 -4.43
C SER A 94 -10.35 -2.40 -3.80
N ILE A 95 -9.71 -1.59 -4.63
CA ILE A 95 -8.95 -0.40 -4.23
C ILE A 95 -9.95 0.72 -3.92
N ILE A 96 -10.05 1.13 -2.67
CA ILE A 96 -10.97 2.18 -2.23
C ILE A 96 -10.27 3.50 -1.86
N LEU A 97 -8.95 3.46 -1.70
CA LEU A 97 -8.13 4.60 -1.29
C LEU A 97 -6.75 4.52 -1.94
N ILE A 98 -6.22 5.66 -2.35
CA ILE A 98 -4.80 5.83 -2.66
C ILE A 98 -4.16 6.46 -1.42
N ASN A 99 -3.25 5.74 -0.79
CA ASN A 99 -2.50 6.24 0.36
C ASN A 99 -1.46 7.28 -0.09
N ASP A 100 -0.66 6.90 -1.08
CA ASP A 100 0.42 7.71 -1.63
C ASP A 100 0.87 7.15 -3.00
N TYR A 101 1.93 7.71 -3.54
CA TYR A 101 2.74 7.07 -4.55
C TYR A 101 4.23 7.20 -4.23
N SER A 102 4.99 6.20 -4.61
CA SER A 102 6.44 6.22 -4.47
C SER A 102 7.07 7.27 -5.39
N ASN A 103 7.93 8.10 -4.82
CA ASN A 103 8.62 9.19 -5.51
C ASN A 103 10.09 9.25 -5.10
N GLY A 104 10.79 8.11 -5.20
CA GLY A 104 12.20 7.97 -4.89
C GLY A 104 12.53 6.96 -3.79
N ASN A 105 11.55 6.37 -3.11
CA ASN A 105 11.78 5.41 -2.04
C ASN A 105 11.93 3.97 -2.54
N ASP A 106 11.33 3.61 -3.69
CA ASP A 106 11.70 2.40 -4.42
C ASP A 106 12.94 2.67 -5.28
N LYS A 107 13.96 1.85 -5.12
CA LYS A 107 15.28 2.08 -5.69
C LYS A 107 15.89 0.82 -6.29
N ILE A 108 16.67 1.02 -7.35
CA ILE A 108 17.66 0.06 -7.82
C ILE A 108 19.02 0.51 -7.28
N ILE A 109 19.65 -0.34 -6.48
CA ILE A 109 20.92 -0.04 -5.80
C ILE A 109 21.98 -0.94 -6.41
N GLY A 110 22.96 -0.31 -7.06
CA GLY A 110 24.13 -0.98 -7.60
C GLY A 110 25.20 -1.22 -6.52
N ALA A 111 25.81 -2.40 -6.55
CA ALA A 111 27.02 -2.69 -5.79
C ALA A 111 28.18 -1.76 -6.21
N PRO A 112 29.29 -1.68 -5.43
CA PRO A 112 30.46 -0.92 -5.84
C PRO A 112 30.92 -1.27 -7.26
N GLY A 113 31.10 -0.25 -8.09
CA GLY A 113 31.46 -0.40 -9.51
C GLY A 113 30.27 -0.39 -10.48
N ILE A 114 29.02 -0.52 -9.99
CA ILE A 114 27.80 -0.37 -10.79
C ILE A 114 27.31 1.08 -10.62
N ASN A 115 27.40 1.88 -11.67
CA ASN A 115 27.12 3.32 -11.60
C ASN A 115 25.87 3.75 -12.39
N SER A 116 25.33 2.85 -13.20
CA SER A 116 24.15 3.11 -14.05
C SER A 116 23.38 1.81 -14.32
N VAL A 117 22.14 1.94 -14.78
CA VAL A 117 21.34 0.79 -15.24
C VAL A 117 22.01 0.05 -16.38
N LYS A 118 22.77 0.72 -17.23
CA LYS A 118 23.49 0.08 -18.37
C LYS A 118 24.56 -0.90 -17.90
N ASP A 119 25.15 -0.69 -16.72
CA ASP A 119 26.17 -1.56 -16.15
C ASP A 119 25.60 -2.93 -15.68
N LEU A 120 24.27 -3.05 -15.64
CA LEU A 120 23.58 -4.29 -15.28
C LEU A 120 23.63 -5.36 -16.37
N LYS A 121 24.05 -5.01 -17.60
CA LYS A 121 24.12 -5.98 -18.71
C LYS A 121 25.03 -7.17 -18.35
N GLY A 122 24.49 -8.39 -18.45
CA GLY A 122 25.17 -9.63 -18.07
C GLY A 122 25.32 -9.86 -16.56
N LYS A 123 24.66 -9.04 -15.71
CA LYS A 123 24.77 -9.14 -14.25
C LYS A 123 23.57 -9.85 -13.63
N LYS A 124 23.78 -10.33 -12.40
CA LYS A 124 22.70 -10.81 -11.54
C LYS A 124 22.08 -9.64 -10.78
N VAL A 125 20.78 -9.59 -10.70
CA VAL A 125 20.01 -8.53 -9.99
C VAL A 125 19.00 -9.18 -9.05
N GLY A 126 19.07 -8.85 -7.75
CA GLY A 126 18.13 -9.30 -6.73
C GLY A 126 16.85 -8.45 -6.77
N VAL A 127 15.70 -9.13 -6.82
CA VAL A 127 14.38 -8.47 -6.85
C VAL A 127 13.28 -9.45 -6.43
N GLU A 128 12.19 -8.96 -5.83
CA GLU A 128 10.98 -9.78 -5.65
C GLU A 128 10.33 -10.01 -7.02
N ILE A 129 10.56 -11.21 -7.55
CA ILE A 129 10.07 -11.59 -8.89
C ILE A 129 8.54 -11.70 -8.86
N GLY A 130 7.87 -11.07 -9.84
CA GLY A 130 6.43 -11.12 -9.97
C GLY A 130 5.69 -10.03 -9.16
N CYS A 131 6.41 -9.21 -8.38
CA CYS A 131 5.87 -8.05 -7.68
C CYS A 131 6.14 -6.74 -8.44
N LEU A 132 5.63 -5.63 -7.92
CA LEU A 132 5.77 -4.33 -8.58
C LEU A 132 7.22 -3.83 -8.64
N SER A 133 8.09 -4.24 -7.70
CA SER A 133 9.54 -4.01 -7.76
C SER A 133 10.17 -4.58 -9.02
N HIS A 134 9.72 -5.75 -9.49
CA HIS A 134 10.15 -6.34 -10.77
C HIS A 134 9.71 -5.46 -11.94
N ALA A 135 8.49 -4.93 -11.94
CA ALA A 135 8.03 -4.00 -12.97
C ALA A 135 8.88 -2.71 -13.02
N LEU A 136 9.28 -2.16 -11.86
CA LEU A 136 10.18 -1.03 -11.78
C LEU A 136 11.54 -1.34 -12.43
N LEU A 137 12.11 -2.52 -12.15
CA LEU A 137 13.38 -2.95 -12.74
C LEU A 137 13.27 -3.02 -14.27
N ILE A 138 12.22 -3.66 -14.79
CA ILE A 138 12.04 -3.80 -16.24
C ILE A 138 11.78 -2.44 -16.91
N ASN A 139 11.07 -1.55 -16.27
CA ASN A 139 10.92 -0.17 -16.74
C ASN A 139 12.29 0.53 -16.84
N ALA A 140 13.11 0.43 -15.79
CA ALA A 140 14.47 0.99 -15.78
C ALA A 140 15.34 0.41 -16.90
N LEU A 141 15.35 -0.91 -17.07
CA LEU A 141 16.09 -1.58 -18.16
C LEU A 141 15.65 -1.07 -19.52
N THR A 142 14.34 -1.07 -19.80
CA THR A 142 13.75 -0.66 -21.07
C THR A 142 14.12 0.78 -21.43
N LYS A 143 14.00 1.70 -20.46
CA LYS A 143 14.37 3.11 -20.66
C LYS A 143 15.87 3.33 -20.93
N ASN A 144 16.71 2.38 -20.52
CA ASN A 144 18.15 2.42 -20.77
C ASN A 144 18.60 1.51 -21.93
N GLY A 145 17.66 1.02 -22.75
CA GLY A 145 17.95 0.24 -23.95
C GLY A 145 18.32 -1.23 -23.67
N LEU A 146 18.02 -1.72 -22.47
CA LEU A 146 18.21 -3.12 -22.07
C LEU A 146 16.87 -3.87 -22.04
N LYS A 147 16.96 -5.18 -22.05
CA LYS A 147 15.85 -6.13 -21.88
C LYS A 147 16.08 -6.95 -20.62
N GLU A 148 15.02 -7.59 -20.11
CA GLU A 148 15.12 -8.53 -18.99
C GLU A 148 16.13 -9.66 -19.29
N SER A 149 16.13 -10.16 -20.54
CA SER A 149 17.08 -11.18 -20.99
C SER A 149 18.55 -10.74 -20.98
N ASP A 150 18.84 -9.46 -20.81
CA ASP A 150 20.22 -8.96 -20.68
C ASP A 150 20.76 -9.09 -19.26
N ILE A 151 19.95 -9.52 -18.28
CA ILE A 151 20.32 -9.73 -16.88
C ILE A 151 19.89 -11.13 -16.40
N THR A 152 20.38 -11.52 -15.22
CA THR A 152 19.89 -12.72 -14.52
C THR A 152 19.15 -12.28 -13.27
N LEU A 153 17.86 -12.60 -13.18
CA LEU A 153 17.08 -12.30 -11.97
C LEU A 153 17.39 -13.30 -10.85
N VAL A 154 17.54 -12.79 -9.64
CA VAL A 154 17.62 -13.57 -8.40
C VAL A 154 16.42 -13.19 -7.53
N ASN A 155 15.56 -14.17 -7.22
CA ASN A 155 14.41 -13.89 -6.37
C ASN A 155 14.86 -13.58 -4.95
N MET A 156 14.46 -12.42 -4.44
CA MET A 156 14.93 -11.88 -3.17
C MET A 156 13.82 -11.03 -2.54
N PRO A 157 13.29 -11.43 -1.37
CA PRO A 157 12.45 -10.56 -0.57
C PRO A 157 13.18 -9.27 -0.18
N THR A 158 12.49 -8.14 -0.22
CA THR A 158 13.12 -6.81 -0.02
C THR A 158 13.89 -6.69 1.30
N HIS A 159 13.43 -7.31 2.39
CA HIS A 159 14.14 -7.29 3.68
C HIS A 159 15.52 -7.96 3.63
N GLN A 160 15.81 -8.78 2.62
CA GLN A 160 17.11 -9.43 2.41
C GLN A 160 18.07 -8.62 1.53
N ALA A 161 17.67 -7.42 1.07
CA ALA A 161 18.45 -6.64 0.10
C ALA A 161 19.88 -6.34 0.57
N VAL A 162 20.06 -5.98 1.84
CA VAL A 162 21.39 -5.72 2.42
C VAL A 162 22.27 -6.96 2.35
N GLN A 163 21.78 -8.08 2.89
CA GLN A 163 22.54 -9.33 2.97
C GLN A 163 22.88 -9.86 1.56
N THR A 164 21.92 -9.82 0.64
CA THR A 164 22.10 -10.32 -0.73
C THR A 164 23.12 -9.48 -1.52
N LEU A 165 23.09 -8.15 -1.35
CA LEU A 165 24.07 -7.28 -2.02
C LEU A 165 25.45 -7.37 -1.37
N GLU A 166 25.54 -7.50 -0.04
CA GLU A 166 26.78 -7.63 0.73
C GLU A 166 27.50 -8.94 0.43
N SER A 167 26.76 -10.04 0.21
CA SER A 167 27.34 -11.34 -0.13
C SER A 167 28.10 -11.36 -1.46
N GLY A 168 27.86 -10.36 -2.34
CA GLY A 168 28.40 -10.32 -3.69
C GLY A 168 27.71 -11.29 -4.67
N GLU A 169 26.62 -11.96 -4.25
CA GLU A 169 25.86 -12.86 -5.12
C GLU A 169 25.23 -12.11 -6.29
N VAL A 170 24.80 -10.86 -6.06
CA VAL A 170 24.19 -9.98 -7.06
C VAL A 170 24.98 -8.70 -7.22
N SER A 171 24.88 -8.08 -8.41
CA SER A 171 25.51 -6.80 -8.71
C SER A 171 24.59 -5.60 -8.43
N ALA A 172 23.32 -5.82 -8.24
CA ALA A 172 22.35 -4.81 -7.82
C ALA A 172 21.17 -5.47 -7.12
N VAL A 173 20.43 -4.68 -6.33
CA VAL A 173 19.17 -5.08 -5.74
C VAL A 173 18.09 -4.03 -6.01
N VAL A 174 16.82 -4.48 -6.09
CA VAL A 174 15.65 -3.59 -6.08
C VAL A 174 15.01 -3.69 -4.72
N ALA A 175 14.88 -2.54 -4.05
CA ALA A 175 14.35 -2.48 -2.71
C ALA A 175 13.68 -1.14 -2.43
N TRP A 176 12.77 -1.11 -1.44
CA TRP A 176 12.19 0.11 -0.91
C TRP A 176 12.71 0.42 0.50
N VAL A 177 12.37 1.62 1.02
CA VAL A 177 12.72 2.01 2.39
C VAL A 177 11.95 1.17 3.43
N PRO A 178 12.58 0.80 4.56
CA PRO A 178 13.92 1.20 5.03
C PRO A 178 15.08 0.43 4.40
N HIS A 179 14.83 -0.67 3.71
CA HIS A 179 15.84 -1.63 3.23
C HIS A 179 16.78 -1.03 2.18
N SER A 180 16.24 -0.21 1.28
CA SER A 180 17.05 0.48 0.25
C SER A 180 18.05 1.46 0.87
N VAL A 181 17.65 2.21 1.89
CA VAL A 181 18.55 3.13 2.61
C VAL A 181 19.56 2.34 3.44
N ASN A 182 19.14 1.24 4.08
CA ASN A 182 20.05 0.37 4.80
C ASN A 182 21.15 -0.18 3.88
N ALA A 183 20.82 -0.60 2.65
CA ALA A 183 21.82 -1.10 1.71
C ALA A 183 22.84 -0.02 1.33
N LEU A 184 22.38 1.23 1.09
CA LEU A 184 23.26 2.35 0.78
C LEU A 184 24.17 2.75 1.95
N GLU A 185 23.70 2.62 3.19
CA GLU A 185 24.47 2.93 4.40
C GLU A 185 25.52 1.89 4.72
N VAL A 186 25.16 0.60 4.61
CA VAL A 186 26.02 -0.54 5.02
C VAL A 186 27.08 -0.81 3.95
N ILE A 187 26.71 -0.81 2.67
CA ILE A 187 27.60 -1.22 1.58
C ILE A 187 28.29 -0.01 0.99
N LYS A 188 29.49 0.25 1.50
CA LYS A 188 30.31 1.40 1.07
C LYS A 188 30.60 1.35 -0.42
N GLY A 189 30.32 2.46 -1.12
CA GLY A 189 30.49 2.59 -2.57
C GLY A 189 29.31 2.06 -3.39
N SER A 190 28.26 1.50 -2.77
CA SER A 190 26.99 1.25 -3.43
C SER A 190 26.31 2.56 -3.83
N LYS A 191 25.48 2.54 -4.87
CA LYS A 191 24.83 3.73 -5.40
C LYS A 191 23.40 3.43 -5.80
N GLU A 192 22.56 4.42 -5.63
CA GLU A 192 21.25 4.51 -6.27
C GLU A 192 21.47 4.76 -7.78
N ILE A 193 21.00 3.85 -8.63
CA ILE A 193 21.16 3.93 -10.09
C ILE A 193 19.85 4.18 -10.83
N TYR A 194 18.71 4.00 -10.15
CA TYR A 194 17.37 4.32 -10.63
C TYR A 194 16.39 4.35 -9.46
N THR A 195 15.37 5.18 -9.55
CA THR A 195 14.31 5.24 -8.52
C THR A 195 12.92 5.43 -9.12
N SER A 196 11.90 5.26 -8.30
CA SER A 196 10.50 5.57 -8.66
C SER A 196 10.28 7.04 -9.02
N ALA A 197 11.15 7.97 -8.57
CA ALA A 197 11.10 9.38 -8.97
C ALA A 197 11.42 9.60 -10.47
N ASN A 198 12.05 8.65 -11.14
CA ASN A 198 12.25 8.68 -12.58
C ASN A 198 10.94 8.45 -13.37
N GLU A 199 9.91 7.93 -12.70
CA GLU A 199 8.59 7.66 -13.27
C GLU A 199 7.48 7.82 -12.23
N PRO A 200 7.15 9.06 -11.81
CA PRO A 200 6.18 9.31 -10.76
C PRO A 200 4.81 8.70 -11.07
N GLY A 201 4.28 7.89 -10.13
CA GLY A 201 3.02 7.17 -10.28
C GLY A 201 3.15 5.81 -10.97
N ILE A 202 4.35 5.32 -11.22
CA ILE A 202 4.54 3.91 -11.60
C ILE A 202 4.11 2.98 -10.46
N ILE A 203 4.29 3.40 -9.22
CA ILE A 203 3.89 2.69 -8.00
C ILE A 203 2.95 3.58 -7.20
N TYR A 204 1.68 3.21 -7.11
CA TYR A 204 0.72 3.75 -6.16
C TYR A 204 0.55 2.77 -5.01
N ASP A 205 0.52 3.28 -3.80
CA ASP A 205 0.24 2.52 -2.60
C ASP A 205 -1.21 2.74 -2.20
N VAL A 206 -1.92 1.64 -1.92
CA VAL A 206 -3.38 1.65 -1.85
C VAL A 206 -3.90 0.84 -0.67
N LEU A 207 -5.12 1.14 -0.25
CA LEU A 207 -5.91 0.28 0.61
C LEU A 207 -6.79 -0.62 -0.27
N ALA A 208 -6.43 -1.90 -0.33
CA ALA A 208 -7.19 -2.94 -0.99
C ALA A 208 -8.08 -3.66 0.02
N VAL A 209 -9.41 -3.60 -0.18
CA VAL A 209 -10.41 -4.17 0.72
C VAL A 209 -11.03 -5.40 0.07
N SER A 210 -11.23 -6.47 0.84
CA SER A 210 -11.92 -7.67 0.35
C SER A 210 -13.34 -7.34 -0.12
N GLN A 211 -13.76 -7.91 -1.25
CA GLN A 211 -15.10 -7.65 -1.78
C GLN A 211 -16.19 -8.05 -0.79
N GLU A 212 -15.96 -9.09 0.01
CA GLU A 212 -16.91 -9.54 1.05
C GLU A 212 -17.06 -8.46 2.14
N SER A 213 -15.94 -7.96 2.71
CA SER A 213 -15.98 -6.92 3.74
C SER A 213 -16.56 -5.61 3.19
N LEU A 214 -16.21 -5.27 1.93
CA LEU A 214 -16.72 -4.07 1.29
C LEU A 214 -18.25 -4.09 1.10
N MET A 215 -18.81 -5.23 0.70
CA MET A 215 -20.27 -5.38 0.56
C MET A 215 -20.99 -5.31 1.91
N LYS A 216 -20.43 -5.92 2.95
CA LYS A 216 -21.03 -5.96 4.28
C LYS A 216 -20.90 -4.67 5.06
N ASN A 217 -19.77 -3.96 4.89
CA ASN A 217 -19.34 -2.88 5.79
C ASN A 217 -19.02 -1.57 5.04
N LYS A 218 -19.70 -1.30 3.90
CA LYS A 218 -19.39 -0.12 3.05
C LYS A 218 -19.38 1.20 3.82
N ALA A 219 -20.34 1.40 4.71
CA ALA A 219 -20.44 2.62 5.50
C ALA A 219 -19.26 2.75 6.50
N GLU A 220 -18.82 1.63 7.07
CA GLU A 220 -17.67 1.63 7.99
C GLU A 220 -16.36 1.90 7.25
N TRP A 221 -16.19 1.37 6.04
CA TRP A 221 -15.04 1.71 5.19
C TRP A 221 -15.01 3.19 4.78
N GLN A 222 -16.17 3.83 4.62
CA GLN A 222 -16.22 5.28 4.38
C GLN A 222 -15.67 6.08 5.56
N LYS A 223 -15.91 5.63 6.80
CA LYS A 223 -15.34 6.25 8.02
C LYS A 223 -13.82 6.06 8.09
N VAL A 224 -13.31 4.89 7.67
CA VAL A 224 -11.87 4.62 7.58
C VAL A 224 -11.20 5.57 6.57
N VAL A 225 -11.83 5.77 5.40
CA VAL A 225 -11.32 6.72 4.40
C VAL A 225 -11.33 8.16 4.93
N ALA A 226 -12.36 8.55 5.69
CA ALA A 226 -12.38 9.87 6.33
C ALA A 226 -11.26 10.03 7.38
N ALA A 227 -11.01 9.00 8.19
CA ALA A 227 -9.90 9.00 9.15
C ALA A 227 -8.52 9.09 8.45
N TRP A 228 -8.39 8.50 7.26
CA TRP A 228 -7.17 8.65 6.45
C TRP A 228 -6.93 10.10 6.03
N TYR A 229 -7.94 10.81 5.58
CA TYR A 229 -7.74 12.21 5.19
C TYR A 229 -7.46 13.13 6.38
N ASP A 230 -7.89 12.79 7.61
CA ASP A 230 -7.40 13.45 8.82
C ASP A 230 -5.88 13.19 9.04
N VAL A 231 -5.39 11.98 8.70
CA VAL A 231 -3.94 11.69 8.73
C VAL A 231 -3.20 12.58 7.73
N ILE A 232 -3.74 12.75 6.53
CA ILE A 232 -3.13 13.61 5.51
C ILE A 232 -3.10 15.08 5.95
N ASP A 233 -4.21 15.57 6.53
CA ASP A 233 -4.25 16.93 7.07
C ASP A 233 -3.23 17.11 8.21
N PHE A 234 -3.09 16.11 9.08
CA PHE A 234 -2.07 16.10 10.15
C PHE A 234 -0.64 16.12 9.61
N LEU A 235 -0.34 15.30 8.60
CA LEU A 235 0.98 15.24 7.96
C LEU A 235 1.35 16.53 7.20
N ASN A 236 0.36 17.21 6.65
CA ASN A 236 0.56 18.45 5.88
C ASN A 236 0.69 19.70 6.76
N ASP A 237 0.33 19.65 8.04
CA ASP A 237 0.58 20.75 8.98
C ASP A 237 2.03 20.71 9.46
N PRO A 238 2.86 21.72 9.13
CA PRO A 238 4.26 21.75 9.54
C PRO A 238 4.49 21.65 11.05
N LYS A 239 3.51 22.04 11.86
CA LYS A 239 3.58 21.96 13.33
C LYS A 239 3.58 20.52 13.83
N ASN A 240 3.05 19.57 13.06
CA ASN A 240 2.94 18.17 13.43
C ASN A 240 4.11 17.33 12.90
N LYS A 241 5.03 17.91 12.13
CA LYS A 241 6.09 17.17 11.43
C LYS A 241 6.90 16.27 12.36
N ASP A 242 7.37 16.83 13.47
CA ASP A 242 8.23 16.08 14.40
C ASP A 242 7.44 14.97 15.12
N GLU A 243 6.19 15.26 15.51
CA GLU A 243 5.30 14.26 16.11
C GLU A 243 4.98 13.14 15.13
N ALA A 244 4.68 13.46 13.86
CA ALA A 244 4.44 12.48 12.82
C ALA A 244 5.66 11.56 12.64
N VAL A 245 6.84 12.13 12.44
CA VAL A 245 8.09 11.35 12.30
C VAL A 245 8.34 10.46 13.51
N LYS A 246 8.11 10.97 14.71
CA LYS A 246 8.26 10.20 15.97
C LYS A 246 7.33 8.99 16.02
N ILE A 247 6.04 9.15 15.69
CA ILE A 247 5.06 8.06 15.66
C ILE A 247 5.51 6.98 14.67
N LEU A 248 5.86 7.39 13.45
CA LEU A 248 6.19 6.50 12.35
C LEU A 248 7.52 5.77 12.57
N ALA A 249 8.54 6.49 13.05
CA ALA A 249 9.85 5.93 13.38
C ALA A 249 9.77 4.88 14.49
N ALA A 250 8.98 5.16 15.53
CA ALA A 250 8.75 4.23 16.63
C ALA A 250 8.09 2.94 16.15
N ARG A 251 7.17 3.01 15.18
CA ARG A 251 6.52 1.84 14.61
C ARG A 251 7.49 0.92 13.87
N VAL A 252 8.39 1.48 13.08
CA VAL A 252 9.39 0.75 12.28
C VAL A 252 10.62 0.36 13.11
N GLY A 253 10.78 0.94 14.30
CA GLY A 253 11.92 0.63 15.19
C GLY A 253 13.24 1.27 14.76
N ILE A 254 13.20 2.45 14.09
CA ILE A 254 14.37 3.20 13.65
C ILE A 254 14.41 4.60 14.25
N SER A 255 15.56 5.31 14.10
CA SER A 255 15.67 6.69 14.58
C SER A 255 14.78 7.66 13.79
N GLU A 256 14.25 8.68 14.46
CA GLU A 256 13.47 9.76 13.84
C GLU A 256 14.24 10.44 12.70
N LYS A 257 15.54 10.68 12.89
CA LYS A 257 16.43 11.26 11.87
C LYS A 257 16.45 10.41 10.60
N LYS A 258 16.50 9.09 10.74
CA LYS A 258 16.49 8.17 9.61
C LYS A 258 15.12 8.14 8.94
N TYR A 259 14.05 8.02 9.72
CA TYR A 259 12.70 8.00 9.17
C TYR A 259 12.34 9.29 8.41
N ALA A 260 12.80 10.45 8.90
CA ALA A 260 12.58 11.74 8.24
C ALA A 260 13.08 11.75 6.79
N THR A 261 14.12 10.97 6.46
CA THR A 261 14.64 10.87 5.08
C THR A 261 13.68 10.15 4.14
N PHE A 262 12.77 9.32 4.66
CA PHE A 262 11.79 8.58 3.84
C PHE A 262 10.60 9.45 3.41
N MET A 263 10.30 10.49 4.22
CA MET A 263 9.14 11.36 3.96
C MET A 263 9.24 12.08 2.62
N GLY A 264 10.44 12.43 2.17
CA GLY A 264 10.66 13.10 0.87
C GLY A 264 10.41 12.20 -0.34
N GLY A 265 10.55 10.89 -0.18
CA GLY A 265 10.39 9.90 -1.24
C GLY A 265 9.01 9.22 -1.25
N THR A 266 8.10 9.62 -0.36
CA THR A 266 6.70 9.15 -0.29
C THR A 266 5.77 10.35 -0.52
N ARG A 267 5.01 10.33 -1.61
CA ARG A 267 4.12 11.45 -1.94
C ARG A 267 2.71 11.15 -1.44
N PHE A 268 2.41 11.57 -0.23
CA PHE A 268 1.05 11.57 0.32
C PHE A 268 0.13 12.50 -0.49
N LEU A 269 -1.13 12.12 -0.65
CA LEU A 269 -2.09 12.84 -1.48
C LEU A 269 -3.23 13.40 -0.63
N THR A 270 -3.56 14.68 -0.83
CA THR A 270 -4.84 15.21 -0.33
C THR A 270 -6.01 14.52 -1.03
N ALA A 271 -7.22 14.68 -0.51
CA ALA A 271 -8.41 14.09 -1.12
C ALA A 271 -8.62 14.60 -2.57
N GLU A 272 -8.34 15.89 -2.81
CA GLU A 272 -8.42 16.52 -4.13
C GLU A 272 -7.36 15.95 -5.09
N GLU A 273 -6.12 15.79 -4.63
CA GLU A 273 -5.03 15.18 -5.42
C GLU A 273 -5.34 13.71 -5.71
N ALA A 274 -5.80 12.93 -4.72
CA ALA A 274 -6.20 11.53 -4.90
C ALA A 274 -7.37 11.42 -5.89
N SER A 275 -8.38 12.29 -5.80
CA SER A 275 -9.49 12.35 -6.76
C SER A 275 -9.00 12.60 -8.19
N ALA A 276 -7.99 13.46 -8.37
CA ALA A 276 -7.38 13.67 -9.68
C ALA A 276 -6.67 12.40 -10.20
N ARG A 277 -6.00 11.62 -9.33
CA ARG A 277 -5.36 10.35 -9.69
C ARG A 277 -6.36 9.23 -9.99
N PHE A 278 -7.57 9.30 -9.45
CA PHE A 278 -8.67 8.39 -9.77
C PHE A 278 -9.36 8.70 -11.11
N LYS A 279 -9.00 9.76 -11.81
CA LYS A 279 -9.51 9.99 -13.17
C LYS A 279 -8.91 8.95 -14.12
N LYS A 280 -9.77 8.40 -15.01
CA LYS A 280 -9.31 7.43 -16.02
C LYS A 280 -8.30 8.07 -16.96
N GLY A 281 -7.22 7.36 -17.24
CA GLY A 281 -6.13 7.78 -18.10
C GLY A 281 -5.22 6.61 -18.46
N SER A 282 -4.33 6.77 -19.43
CA SER A 282 -3.42 5.72 -19.91
C SER A 282 -2.00 5.80 -19.31
N GLY A 283 -1.63 6.96 -18.73
CA GLY A 283 -0.29 7.19 -18.17
C GLY A 283 -0.23 7.00 -16.66
N TYR A 284 0.95 7.15 -16.10
CA TYR A 284 1.22 7.01 -14.67
C TYR A 284 0.62 8.12 -13.79
N SER A 285 0.15 9.22 -14.38
CA SER A 285 -0.63 10.24 -13.66
C SER A 285 -2.01 9.76 -13.22
N SER A 286 -2.45 8.58 -13.69
CA SER A 286 -3.71 7.94 -13.33
C SER A 286 -3.44 6.55 -12.76
N ILE A 287 -4.09 6.22 -11.64
CA ILE A 287 -4.01 4.86 -11.07
C ILE A 287 -4.54 3.80 -12.05
N TYR A 288 -5.52 4.15 -12.89
CA TYR A 288 -6.01 3.24 -13.93
C TYR A 288 -4.95 2.96 -15.00
N GLY A 289 -4.24 4.01 -15.44
CA GLY A 289 -3.16 3.87 -16.41
C GLY A 289 -1.97 3.10 -15.83
N SER A 290 -1.55 3.44 -14.62
CA SER A 290 -0.51 2.72 -13.90
C SER A 290 -0.86 1.24 -13.75
N SER A 291 -2.06 0.92 -13.24
CA SER A 291 -2.49 -0.46 -13.02
C SER A 291 -2.63 -1.25 -14.34
N LYS A 292 -3.11 -0.63 -15.43
CA LYS A 292 -3.19 -1.28 -16.75
C LYS A 292 -1.82 -1.56 -17.33
N ASN A 293 -0.86 -0.65 -17.15
CA ASN A 293 0.51 -0.85 -17.62
C ASN A 293 1.19 -2.00 -16.89
N VAL A 294 0.99 -2.09 -15.58
CA VAL A 294 1.53 -3.18 -14.76
C VAL A 294 0.82 -4.51 -15.03
N ASP A 295 -0.49 -4.51 -15.25
CA ASP A 295 -1.26 -5.68 -15.66
C ASP A 295 -0.72 -6.26 -16.98
N ALA A 296 -0.51 -5.40 -17.98
CA ALA A 296 0.08 -5.81 -19.25
C ALA A 296 1.51 -6.39 -19.07
N PHE A 297 2.29 -5.79 -18.17
CA PHE A 297 3.61 -6.31 -17.79
C PHE A 297 3.51 -7.70 -17.15
N PHE A 298 2.62 -7.91 -16.21
CA PHE A 298 2.47 -9.18 -15.51
C PHE A 298 1.99 -10.31 -16.43
N VAL A 299 1.04 -10.02 -17.33
CA VAL A 299 0.60 -10.99 -18.34
C VAL A 299 1.75 -11.34 -19.30
N LYS A 300 2.49 -10.34 -19.80
CA LYS A 300 3.63 -10.54 -20.68
C LYS A 300 4.71 -11.42 -20.05
N ASN A 301 4.96 -11.24 -18.75
CA ASN A 301 5.99 -11.97 -17.99
C ASN A 301 5.43 -13.22 -17.29
N LYS A 302 4.20 -13.63 -17.63
CA LYS A 302 3.57 -14.86 -17.11
C LYS A 302 3.46 -14.92 -15.57
N VAL A 303 3.31 -13.78 -14.92
CA VAL A 303 2.97 -13.71 -13.49
C VAL A 303 1.56 -14.27 -13.31
N TYR A 304 0.67 -13.97 -14.27
CA TYR A 304 -0.62 -14.62 -14.46
C TYR A 304 -1.01 -14.64 -15.96
N ASP A 305 -1.96 -15.51 -16.33
CA ASP A 305 -2.21 -15.82 -17.75
C ASP A 305 -3.13 -14.80 -18.45
N LYS A 306 -4.01 -14.13 -17.72
CA LYS A 306 -5.07 -13.29 -18.28
C LYS A 306 -5.15 -11.95 -17.59
N SER A 307 -5.22 -10.89 -18.40
CA SER A 307 -5.44 -9.52 -17.94
C SER A 307 -6.67 -9.41 -17.04
N VAL A 308 -6.55 -8.65 -15.96
CA VAL A 308 -7.66 -8.35 -15.06
C VAL A 308 -8.40 -7.09 -15.54
N ASN A 309 -9.69 -7.02 -15.26
CA ASN A 309 -10.46 -5.82 -15.57
C ASN A 309 -10.23 -4.76 -14.46
N VAL A 310 -9.17 -3.96 -14.63
CA VAL A 310 -8.75 -2.91 -13.71
C VAL A 310 -9.92 -1.99 -13.32
N ASP A 311 -10.80 -1.66 -14.27
CA ASP A 311 -11.93 -0.73 -14.05
C ASP A 311 -12.97 -1.28 -13.04
N ARG A 312 -12.97 -2.59 -12.76
CA ARG A 312 -13.87 -3.22 -11.78
C ARG A 312 -13.35 -3.17 -10.34
N TYR A 313 -12.05 -2.98 -10.16
CA TYR A 313 -11.41 -3.10 -8.85
C TYR A 313 -11.01 -1.75 -8.25
N ILE A 314 -11.05 -0.67 -9.05
CA ILE A 314 -10.75 0.69 -8.57
C ILE A 314 -12.07 1.42 -8.31
N ILE A 315 -12.28 1.85 -7.07
CA ILE A 315 -13.54 2.46 -6.61
C ILE A 315 -13.29 3.86 -6.06
N PRO A 316 -13.38 4.91 -6.90
CA PRO A 316 -13.09 6.29 -6.49
C PRO A 316 -14.14 6.90 -5.57
N SER A 317 -15.35 6.29 -5.51
CA SER A 317 -16.51 6.88 -4.84
C SER A 317 -16.32 7.16 -3.34
N PHE A 318 -15.39 6.49 -2.66
CA PHE A 318 -15.09 6.76 -1.25
C PHE A 318 -14.42 8.12 -1.06
N THR A 319 -13.40 8.42 -1.86
CA THR A 319 -12.75 9.74 -1.89
C THR A 319 -13.72 10.84 -2.39
N GLU A 320 -14.50 10.55 -3.42
CA GLU A 320 -15.51 11.48 -3.94
C GLU A 320 -16.61 11.80 -2.90
N THR A 321 -17.02 10.79 -2.13
CA THR A 321 -18.00 10.98 -1.03
C THR A 321 -17.41 11.84 0.08
N PHE A 322 -16.17 11.59 0.48
CA PHE A 322 -15.48 12.43 1.47
C PHE A 322 -15.43 13.90 1.02
N LEU A 323 -15.05 14.16 -0.23
CA LEU A 323 -15.00 15.53 -0.78
C LEU A 323 -16.35 16.25 -0.80
N LYS A 324 -17.46 15.53 -0.86
CA LYS A 324 -18.80 16.11 -0.81
C LYS A 324 -19.27 16.43 0.61
N THR A 325 -18.63 15.83 1.63
CA THR A 325 -19.00 16.00 3.04
C THR A 325 -18.05 16.95 3.81
N LYS A 326 -16.94 17.36 3.17
CA LYS A 326 -15.99 18.35 3.64
C LYS A 326 -16.51 19.77 3.33
#